data_92da409534fb4f30b81b7b822ba7717a
#
_entry.id   92da409534fb4f30b81b7b822ba7717a
#
_cell.length_a   1.000
_cell.length_b   1.000
_cell.length_c   1.000
_cell.angle_alpha   90.00
_cell.angle_beta   90.00
_cell.angle_gamma   90.00
#
_symmetry.space_group_name_H-M   'P 1'
#
loop_
_entity.id
_entity.type
_entity.pdbx_description
1 polymer ?
#
loop_
_entity_poly.entity_id
_entity_poly.type
_entity_poly.pdbx_seq_one_letter_code
_entity_poly.pdbx_strand_id
1 'polypeptide(L)' 'MDATSEPVRGAFRISVNGEPRELHGGASLADLVAVLGLAGRKIAIAVNRDVVPRASHAARVLQAGDRVEILEAVGGG' A
#
# COMPACT_ATOMS: atom_id res chain seq x y z
N MET A 1 13.70 -29.54 -7.04
CA MET A 1 12.63 -28.75 -6.62
C MET A 1 13.08 -27.40 -6.13
N ASP A 2 12.49 -26.45 -6.61
CA ASP A 2 12.96 -25.12 -6.38
C ASP A 2 11.92 -24.29 -5.69
N ALA A 3 12.02 -24.20 -4.38
CA ALA A 3 11.05 -23.46 -3.61
C ALA A 3 11.09 -21.97 -3.91
N THR A 4 12.20 -21.49 -4.42
CA THR A 4 12.32 -20.05 -4.67
C THR A 4 11.52 -19.61 -5.87
N SER A 5 11.08 -20.51 -6.70
CA SER A 5 10.29 -20.13 -7.86
C SER A 5 8.81 -20.02 -7.56
N GLU A 6 8.40 -20.33 -6.36
CA GLU A 6 7.00 -20.25 -5.99
C GLU A 6 6.71 -18.92 -5.32
N PRO A 7 5.56 -18.31 -5.65
CA PRO A 7 5.20 -17.07 -4.99
C PRO A 7 4.94 -17.32 -3.50
N VAL A 8 5.16 -16.29 -2.71
CA VAL A 8 4.83 -16.36 -1.29
C VAL A 8 3.34 -16.59 -1.15
N ARG A 9 2.99 -17.59 -0.32
CA ARG A 9 1.60 -17.94 -0.13
C ARG A 9 0.85 -16.74 0.45
N GLY A 10 -0.28 -16.41 -0.17
CA GLY A 10 -1.07 -15.28 0.26
C GLY A 10 -0.59 -13.94 -0.27
N ALA A 11 0.51 -13.91 -0.99
CA ALA A 11 0.99 -12.65 -1.56
C ALA A 11 0.05 -12.20 -2.67
N PHE A 12 -0.07 -10.89 -2.83
CA PHE A 12 -0.90 -10.33 -3.87
C PHE A 12 -0.26 -9.06 -4.42
N ARG A 13 -0.74 -8.61 -5.56
CA ARG A 13 -0.17 -7.46 -6.24
C ARG A 13 -1.15 -6.32 -6.30
N ILE A 14 -0.64 -5.13 -6.04
CA ILE A 14 -1.37 -3.88 -6.17
C ILE A 14 -0.56 -2.95 -7.05
N SER A 15 -1.10 -1.77 -7.34
CA SER A 15 -0.30 -0.70 -7.95
C SER A 15 -0.22 0.46 -6.98
N VAL A 16 0.94 1.10 -6.95
CA VAL A 16 1.16 2.30 -6.15
C VAL A 16 1.66 3.38 -7.09
N ASN A 17 0.84 4.41 -7.28
CA ASN A 17 1.16 5.49 -8.22
C ASN A 17 1.53 4.93 -9.60
N GLY A 18 0.80 3.88 -10.02
CA GLY A 18 1.00 3.29 -11.33
C GLY A 18 2.06 2.21 -11.40
N GLU A 19 2.76 1.93 -10.32
CA GLU A 19 3.81 0.92 -10.32
C GLU A 19 3.34 -0.33 -9.58
N PRO A 20 3.60 -1.51 -10.13
CA PRO A 20 3.19 -2.75 -9.47
C PRO A 20 4.00 -2.98 -8.21
N ARG A 21 3.35 -3.53 -7.20
CA ARG A 21 3.99 -3.84 -5.94
C ARG A 21 3.34 -5.05 -5.32
N GLU A 22 4.17 -5.95 -4.79
CA GLU A 22 3.65 -7.15 -4.16
C GLU A 22 3.63 -6.97 -2.65
N LEU A 23 2.55 -7.44 -2.03
CA LEU A 23 2.38 -7.38 -0.59
C LEU A 23 2.03 -8.76 -0.07
N HIS A 24 2.30 -8.99 1.22
CA HIS A 24 1.89 -10.23 1.84
C HIS A 24 0.39 -10.20 2.13
N GLY A 25 -0.22 -11.38 2.21
CA GLY A 25 -1.63 -11.47 2.49
C GLY A 25 -1.98 -10.83 3.82
N GLY A 26 -3.11 -10.12 3.83
CA GLY A 26 -3.54 -9.44 5.04
C GLY A 26 -2.96 -8.06 5.25
N ALA A 27 -2.10 -7.61 4.35
CA ALA A 27 -1.47 -6.29 4.53
C ALA A 27 -2.51 -5.19 4.50
N SER A 28 -2.35 -4.23 5.41
CA SER A 28 -3.19 -3.05 5.46
C SER A 28 -2.53 -1.89 4.74
N LEU A 29 -3.28 -0.82 4.59
CA LEU A 29 -2.70 0.40 4.03
C LEU A 29 -1.60 0.94 4.93
N ALA A 30 -1.75 0.82 6.25
CA ALA A 30 -0.69 1.21 7.17
C ALA A 30 0.56 0.39 6.97
N ASP A 31 0.42 -0.90 6.68
CA ASP A 31 1.58 -1.75 6.39
C ASP A 31 2.30 -1.27 5.14
N LEU A 32 1.55 -0.91 4.11
CA LEU A 32 2.15 -0.39 2.89
C LEU A 32 2.92 0.89 3.16
N VAL A 33 2.33 1.80 3.92
CA VAL A 33 2.97 3.07 4.26
C VAL A 33 4.29 2.81 4.99
N ALA A 34 4.32 1.85 5.90
CA ALA A 34 5.52 1.51 6.63
C ALA A 34 6.60 0.94 5.71
N VAL A 35 6.21 0.04 4.81
CA VAL A 35 7.16 -0.57 3.87
C VAL A 35 7.77 0.49 2.96
N LEU A 36 6.99 1.50 2.59
CA LEU A 36 7.47 2.56 1.71
C LEU A 36 8.29 3.61 2.45
N GLY A 37 8.39 3.50 3.78
CA GLY A 37 9.14 4.47 4.55
C GLY A 37 8.43 5.80 4.71
N LEU A 38 7.12 5.80 4.59
CA LEU A 38 6.35 7.04 4.62
C LEU A 38 5.61 7.25 5.94
N ALA A 39 5.80 6.36 6.90
CA ALA A 39 5.15 6.51 8.21
C ALA A 39 5.55 7.82 8.85
N GLY A 40 4.58 8.53 9.37
CA GLY A 40 4.83 9.82 10.03
C GLY A 40 4.92 11.00 9.09
N ARG A 41 4.90 10.77 7.80
CA ARG A 41 4.95 11.86 6.82
C ARG A 41 3.56 12.35 6.50
N LYS A 42 3.47 13.58 6.02
CA LYS A 42 2.18 14.14 5.63
C LYS A 42 1.87 13.66 4.23
N ILE A 43 0.98 12.70 4.15
CA ILE A 43 0.59 12.11 2.88
C ILE A 43 -0.93 12.00 2.82
N ALA A 44 -1.44 12.02 1.61
CA ALA A 44 -2.84 11.74 1.34
C ALA A 44 -2.87 10.48 0.50
N ILE A 45 -3.75 9.56 0.85
CA ILE A 45 -3.82 8.28 0.16
C ILE A 45 -5.24 8.02 -0.30
N ALA A 46 -5.36 7.56 -1.54
CA ALA A 46 -6.61 7.07 -2.08
C ALA A 46 -6.42 5.62 -2.51
N VAL A 47 -7.43 4.81 -2.27
CA VAL A 47 -7.45 3.44 -2.74
C VAL A 47 -8.65 3.32 -3.66
N ASN A 48 -8.40 2.97 -4.92
CA ASN A 48 -9.45 2.88 -5.94
C ASN A 48 -10.27 4.17 -5.99
N ARG A 49 -9.57 5.31 -5.90
CA ARG A 49 -10.14 6.66 -5.96
C ARG A 49 -10.90 7.10 -4.71
N ASP A 50 -10.88 6.28 -3.66
CA ASP A 50 -11.51 6.67 -2.40
C ASP A 50 -10.44 7.12 -1.44
N VAL A 51 -10.52 8.36 -0.99
CA VAL A 51 -9.57 8.89 -0.03
C VAL A 51 -9.74 8.15 1.29
N VAL A 52 -8.64 7.66 1.83
CA VAL A 52 -8.65 6.94 3.09
C VAL A 52 -7.98 7.80 4.14
N PRO A 53 -8.74 8.28 5.14
CA PRO A 53 -8.15 9.10 6.20
C PRO A 53 -7.06 8.34 6.96
N ARG A 54 -6.11 9.08 7.51
CA ARG A 54 -5.01 8.46 8.24
C ARG A 54 -5.52 7.53 9.35
N ALA A 55 -6.56 7.93 10.05
CA ALA A 55 -7.10 7.13 11.13
C ALA A 55 -7.61 5.76 10.68
N SER A 56 -7.87 5.61 9.39
CA SER A 56 -8.40 4.38 8.83
C SER A 56 -7.35 3.51 8.16
N HIS A 57 -6.11 3.98 8.09
CA HIS A 57 -5.08 3.24 7.35
C HIS A 57 -4.85 1.84 7.91
N ALA A 58 -4.83 1.69 9.21
CA ALA A 58 -4.57 0.40 9.83
C ALA A 58 -5.74 -0.58 9.63
N ALA A 59 -6.93 -0.06 9.49
CA ALA A 59 -8.12 -0.89 9.32
C ALA A 59 -8.41 -1.21 7.85
N ARG A 60 -7.78 -0.51 6.93
CA ARG A 60 -8.04 -0.74 5.51
C ARG A 60 -7.13 -1.84 5.00
N VAL A 61 -7.67 -3.04 4.89
CA VAL A 61 -6.94 -4.18 4.33
C VAL A 61 -6.94 -4.05 2.82
N LEU A 62 -5.77 -4.22 2.21
CA LEU A 62 -5.64 -4.14 0.77
C LEU A 62 -5.92 -5.48 0.12
N GLN A 63 -6.32 -5.42 -1.14
CA GLN A 63 -6.68 -6.61 -1.89
C GLN A 63 -5.99 -6.58 -3.24
N ALA A 64 -5.90 -7.76 -3.84
CA ALA A 64 -5.28 -7.88 -5.16
C ALA A 64 -5.96 -6.94 -6.14
N GLY A 65 -5.16 -6.24 -6.92
CA GLY A 65 -5.68 -5.32 -7.92
C GLY A 65 -5.99 -3.93 -7.43
N ASP A 66 -5.85 -3.68 -6.14
CA ASP A 66 -6.12 -2.34 -5.63
C ASP A 66 -5.16 -1.33 -6.26
N ARG A 67 -5.70 -0.16 -6.56
CA ARG A 67 -4.91 0.95 -7.07
C ARG A 67 -4.74 1.96 -5.94
N VAL A 68 -3.52 2.13 -5.50
CA VAL A 68 -3.20 3.05 -4.41
C VAL A 68 -2.52 4.26 -5.00
N GLU A 69 -3.01 5.44 -4.63
CA GLU A 69 -2.41 6.69 -5.04
C GLU A 69 -1.97 7.45 -3.81
N ILE A 70 -0.72 7.85 -3.78
CA ILE A 70 -0.14 8.53 -2.63
C ILE A 70 0.40 9.87 -3.08
N LEU A 71 -0.07 10.92 -2.42
CA LEU A 71 0.44 12.26 -2.64
C LEU A 71 1.11 12.73 -1.36
N GLU A 72 2.35 13.12 -1.47
CA GLU A 72 3.06 13.64 -0.32
C GLU A 72 2.89 15.14 -0.30
N ALA A 73 2.42 15.66 0.83
CA ALA A 73 2.28 17.09 0.96
C ALA A 73 3.66 17.71 0.99
N VAL A 74 3.97 18.50 0.00
CA VAL A 74 5.21 19.25 -0.01
C VAL A 74 4.95 20.39 0.95
N GLY A 75 5.54 20.30 2.09
CA GLY A 75 5.30 21.26 3.11
C GLY A 75 5.68 22.63 2.62
N GLY A 76 4.73 23.31 2.18
CA GLY A 76 4.99 24.61 1.64
C GLY A 76 5.29 25.59 2.72
N GLY A 77 5.90 25.47 3.42
CA GLY A 77 6.09 26.52 4.27
C GLY A 77 5.79 26.61 5.53
#